data_3321df82b8fa2c6ad783ced131bb1195
#
_entry.id   3321df82b8fa2c6ad783ced131bb1195
#
_cell.length_a   1.000
_cell.length_b   1.000
_cell.length_c   1.000
_cell.angle_alpha   90.00
_cell.angle_beta   90.00
_cell.angle_gamma   90.00
#
_symmetry.space_group_name_H-M   'P 1'
#
loop_
_entity.id
_entity.type
_entity.pdbx_description
1 polymer ?
#
loop_
_entity_poly.entity_id
_entity_poly.type
_entity_poly.pdbx_seq_one_letter_code
_entity_poly.pdbx_strand_id
1 'polypeptide(L)'
;EMARGLGGICLDELGEDLNDTLKKAFELAFEQGKSALYVAGDLPFLKPADILSMLQASRSRGNVTLAPARRDGGTNAILVPVGVALQPELGQGSFMKHLTQAARLETSVAINSSQGLGFDLDVVDDLEAFQHMEPGLLDRLSNEPKLGPPSR
;
A
#
# COMPACT_ATOMS: atom_id res chain seq x y z
N GLU A 1 -7.95 -15.82 8.04
CA GLU A 1 -7.38 -17.18 7.80
C GLU A 1 -6.37 -17.20 6.65
N MET A 2 -6.67 -16.61 5.48
CA MET A 2 -5.79 -16.62 4.30
C MET A 2 -4.40 -16.02 4.58
N ALA A 3 -4.31 -14.84 5.16
CA ALA A 3 -3.04 -14.19 5.48
C ALA A 3 -2.17 -15.02 6.43
N ARG A 4 -2.78 -15.65 7.45
CA ARG A 4 -2.07 -16.56 8.37
C ARG A 4 -1.53 -17.80 7.66
N GLY A 5 -2.30 -18.35 6.71
CA GLY A 5 -1.87 -19.49 5.89
C GLY A 5 -0.64 -19.20 5.02
N LEU A 6 -0.41 -17.92 4.70
CA LEU A 6 0.75 -17.43 3.95
C LEU A 6 1.90 -16.94 4.85
N GLY A 7 1.83 -17.18 6.16
CA GLY A 7 2.83 -16.71 7.12
C GLY A 7 2.63 -15.27 7.59
N GLY A 8 1.51 -14.65 7.24
CA GLY A 8 1.15 -13.32 7.70
C GLY A 8 0.73 -13.32 9.17
N ILE A 9 1.04 -12.23 9.85
CA ILE A 9 0.57 -11.97 11.22
C ILE A 9 -0.68 -11.10 11.12
N CYS A 10 -1.79 -11.58 11.69
CA CYS A 10 -2.97 -10.75 11.86
C CYS A 10 -2.81 -9.97 13.17
N LEU A 11 -2.73 -8.67 13.06
CA LEU A 11 -2.85 -7.78 14.20
C LEU A 11 -4.35 -7.53 14.42
N ASP A 12 -4.83 -7.81 15.62
CA ASP A 12 -6.18 -7.40 16.01
C ASP A 12 -6.20 -5.85 16.10
N GLU A 13 -7.37 -5.25 16.15
CA GLU A 13 -7.53 -3.79 16.14
C GLU A 13 -6.56 -3.10 17.10
N LEU A 14 -5.53 -2.45 16.54
CA LEU A 14 -4.51 -1.75 17.33
C LEU A 14 -4.93 -0.33 17.68
N GLY A 15 -5.88 0.25 16.93
CA GLY A 15 -6.27 1.64 17.02
C GLY A 15 -7.77 1.89 16.95
N GLU A 16 -8.18 3.14 17.13
CA GLU A 16 -9.58 3.56 17.07
C GLU A 16 -10.08 3.70 15.63
N ASP A 17 -9.17 3.96 14.68
CA ASP A 17 -9.44 4.04 13.25
C ASP A 17 -8.27 3.47 12.43
N LEU A 18 -8.40 3.50 11.09
CA LEU A 18 -7.38 3.00 10.17
C LEU A 18 -6.04 3.73 10.34
N ASN A 19 -6.05 5.05 10.50
CA ASN A 19 -4.82 5.83 10.62
C ASN A 19 -4.11 5.56 11.94
N ASP A 20 -4.85 5.46 13.04
CA ASP A 20 -4.28 5.10 14.35
C ASP A 20 -3.74 3.67 14.35
N THR A 21 -4.46 2.73 13.72
CA THR A 21 -3.99 1.34 13.55
C THR A 21 -2.70 1.28 12.74
N LEU A 22 -2.61 2.00 11.62
CA LEU A 22 -1.41 2.01 10.79
C LEU A 22 -0.22 2.67 11.50
N LYS A 23 -0.46 3.75 12.24
CA LYS A 23 0.55 4.40 13.06
C LYS A 23 1.20 3.44 14.03
N LYS A 24 0.38 2.73 14.80
CA LYS A 24 0.85 1.71 15.74
C LYS A 24 1.56 0.54 15.04
N ALA A 25 1.06 0.09 13.89
CA ALA A 25 1.71 -0.95 13.10
C ALA A 25 3.09 -0.50 12.57
N PHE A 26 3.23 0.77 12.16
CA PHE A 26 4.51 1.34 11.74
C PHE A 26 5.48 1.45 12.92
N GLU A 27 5.01 1.89 14.09
CA GLU A 27 5.81 1.93 15.31
C GLU A 27 6.37 0.55 15.66
N LEU A 28 5.54 -0.50 15.61
CA LEU A 28 5.99 -1.88 15.83
C LEU A 28 7.08 -2.34 14.84
N ALA A 29 7.00 -1.90 13.58
CA ALA A 29 8.04 -2.19 12.59
C ALA A 29 9.34 -1.43 12.92
N PHE A 30 9.24 -0.17 13.28
CA PHE A 30 10.40 0.68 13.61
C PHE A 30 11.12 0.21 14.88
N GLU A 31 10.39 -0.25 15.91
CA GLU A 31 10.97 -0.87 17.12
C GLU A 31 11.81 -2.11 16.79
N GLN A 32 11.46 -2.81 15.71
CA GLN A 32 12.24 -3.95 15.20
C GLN A 32 13.37 -3.54 14.23
N GLY A 33 13.64 -2.25 14.07
CA GLY A 33 14.63 -1.73 13.12
C GLY A 33 14.26 -1.94 11.65
N LYS A 34 12.96 -2.10 11.35
CA LYS A 34 12.44 -2.35 9.99
C LYS A 34 11.74 -1.11 9.44
N SER A 35 11.85 -0.91 8.12
CA SER A 35 10.99 0.04 7.40
C SER A 35 9.56 -0.49 7.34
N ALA A 36 8.57 0.40 7.27
CA ALA A 36 7.17 0.04 7.20
C ALA A 36 6.60 0.32 5.80
N LEU A 37 5.82 -0.62 5.28
CA LEU A 37 5.11 -0.49 4.00
C LEU A 37 3.62 -0.75 4.22
N TYR A 38 2.80 0.23 3.89
CA TYR A 38 1.36 0.07 3.70
C TYR A 38 1.05 -0.07 2.21
N VAL A 39 0.11 -0.96 1.89
CA VAL A 39 -0.47 -1.12 0.55
C VAL A 39 -1.98 -1.32 0.73
N ALA A 40 -2.78 -0.58 -0.03
CA ALA A 40 -4.23 -0.74 -0.07
C ALA A 40 -4.59 -2.14 -0.59
N GLY A 41 -5.67 -2.73 -0.06
CA GLY A 41 -6.09 -4.10 -0.39
C GLY A 41 -6.95 -4.24 -1.64
N ASP A 42 -7.34 -3.14 -2.26
CA ASP A 42 -8.28 -3.01 -3.37
C ASP A 42 -7.61 -2.64 -4.71
N LEU A 43 -6.38 -3.06 -4.90
CA LEU A 43 -5.56 -2.79 -6.09
C LEU A 43 -5.56 -3.99 -7.06
N PRO A 44 -6.52 -4.08 -8.01
CA PRO A 44 -6.70 -5.27 -8.85
C PRO A 44 -5.57 -5.52 -9.84
N PHE A 45 -4.78 -4.49 -10.16
CA PHE A 45 -3.65 -4.57 -11.09
C PHE A 45 -2.29 -4.71 -10.40
N LEU A 46 -2.26 -4.79 -9.07
CA LEU A 46 -1.02 -4.89 -8.30
C LEU A 46 -0.19 -6.11 -8.71
N LYS A 47 1.10 -5.88 -8.95
CA LYS A 47 2.07 -6.92 -9.31
C LYS A 47 3.27 -6.88 -8.35
N PRO A 48 3.96 -8.00 -8.14
CA PRO A 48 5.18 -8.02 -7.33
C PRO A 48 6.24 -7.00 -7.76
N ALA A 49 6.32 -6.70 -9.06
CA ALA A 49 7.23 -5.70 -9.60
C ALA A 49 6.95 -4.29 -9.07
N ASP A 50 5.69 -3.94 -8.78
CA ASP A 50 5.32 -2.63 -8.23
C ASP A 50 5.89 -2.47 -6.82
N ILE A 51 5.75 -3.49 -5.99
CA ILE A 51 6.33 -3.51 -4.63
C ILE A 51 7.86 -3.46 -4.69
N LEU A 52 8.48 -4.26 -5.56
CA LEU A 52 9.94 -4.23 -5.73
C LEU A 52 10.43 -2.86 -6.17
N SER A 53 9.71 -2.18 -7.04
CA SER A 53 10.04 -0.81 -7.47
C SER A 53 9.99 0.18 -6.32
N MET A 54 8.98 0.12 -5.44
CA MET A 54 8.92 0.94 -4.23
C MET A 54 10.11 0.68 -3.29
N LEU A 55 10.43 -0.58 -3.05
CA LEU A 55 11.56 -0.98 -2.21
C LEU A 55 12.90 -0.48 -2.77
N GLN A 56 13.11 -0.59 -4.08
CA GLN A 56 14.32 -0.10 -4.74
C GLN A 56 14.45 1.42 -4.66
N ALA A 57 13.37 2.15 -4.90
CA ALA A 57 13.34 3.60 -4.81
C ALA A 57 13.68 4.10 -3.39
N SER A 58 13.17 3.43 -2.37
CA SER A 58 13.48 3.75 -0.97
C SER A 58 14.94 3.44 -0.62
N ARG A 59 15.45 2.25 -1.00
CA ARG A 59 16.80 1.79 -0.66
C ARG A 59 17.91 2.68 -1.23
N SER A 60 17.71 3.24 -2.42
CA SER A 60 18.75 3.99 -3.13
C SER A 60 19.18 5.26 -2.40
N ARG A 61 18.29 5.91 -1.64
CA ARG A 61 18.54 7.19 -0.96
C ARG A 61 17.89 7.34 0.40
N GLY A 62 17.30 6.29 0.97
CA GLY A 62 16.49 6.39 2.18
C GLY A 62 15.20 7.21 1.98
N ASN A 63 14.67 7.25 0.76
CA ASN A 63 13.48 8.01 0.45
C ASN A 63 12.22 7.42 1.09
N VAL A 64 11.30 8.26 1.53
CA VAL A 64 9.89 7.88 1.61
C VAL A 64 9.40 7.60 0.19
N THR A 65 8.69 6.50 -0.01
CA THR A 65 8.11 6.19 -1.34
C THR A 65 6.59 6.24 -1.24
N LEU A 66 5.96 7.01 -2.11
CA LEU A 66 4.52 7.20 -2.16
C LEU A 66 3.95 6.72 -3.49
N ALA A 67 2.81 6.04 -3.44
CA ALA A 67 2.00 5.73 -4.62
C ALA A 67 0.64 6.46 -4.49
N PRO A 68 0.39 7.49 -5.32
CA PRO A 68 -0.88 8.21 -5.28
C PRO A 68 -2.01 7.38 -5.88
N ALA A 69 -3.20 7.47 -5.29
CA ALA A 69 -4.44 7.11 -5.93
C ALA A 69 -4.75 8.09 -7.08
N ARG A 70 -5.17 7.57 -8.22
CA ARG A 70 -5.40 8.42 -9.41
C ARG A 70 -6.66 9.26 -9.32
N ARG A 71 -7.64 8.82 -8.55
CA ARG A 71 -8.98 9.35 -8.59
C ARG A 71 -9.20 10.51 -7.63
N ASP A 72 -8.82 10.35 -6.36
CA ASP A 72 -9.21 11.25 -5.26
C ASP A 72 -8.02 12.00 -4.63
N GLY A 73 -6.83 11.80 -5.14
CA GLY A 73 -5.59 12.32 -4.55
C GLY A 73 -5.22 11.64 -3.23
N GLY A 74 -5.75 10.46 -2.99
CA GLY A 74 -5.39 9.59 -1.88
C GLY A 74 -4.00 8.97 -2.03
N THR A 75 -3.66 8.04 -1.14
CA THR A 75 -2.40 7.31 -1.15
C THR A 75 -2.67 5.82 -1.06
N ASN A 76 -2.39 5.08 -2.12
CA ASN A 76 -2.60 3.64 -2.21
C ASN A 76 -1.45 2.81 -1.62
N ALA A 77 -0.24 3.36 -1.60
CA ALA A 77 0.87 2.75 -0.89
C ALA A 77 1.83 3.80 -0.33
N ILE A 78 2.40 3.51 0.82
CA ILE A 78 3.42 4.34 1.46
C ILE A 78 4.49 3.45 2.10
N LEU A 79 5.74 3.68 1.73
CA LEU A 79 6.92 3.07 2.34
C LEU A 79 7.69 4.14 3.11
N VAL A 80 7.81 3.95 4.41
CA VAL A 80 8.57 4.84 5.30
C VAL A 80 9.80 4.09 5.81
N PRO A 81 11.02 4.57 5.50
CA PRO A 81 12.24 4.00 6.03
C PRO A 81 12.31 4.12 7.56
N VAL A 82 12.95 3.15 8.19
CA VAL A 82 13.26 3.25 9.62
C VAL A 82 14.05 4.53 9.91
N GLY A 83 13.69 5.21 10.98
CA GLY A 83 14.30 6.48 11.39
C GLY A 83 13.67 7.73 10.77
N VAL A 84 12.71 7.59 9.86
CA VAL A 84 11.92 8.71 9.33
C VAL A 84 10.61 8.83 10.12
N ALA A 85 10.34 9.99 10.70
CA ALA A 85 9.20 10.22 11.58
C ALA A 85 7.89 10.56 10.83
N LEU A 86 7.77 10.17 9.55
CA LEU A 86 6.57 10.39 8.78
C LEU A 86 5.45 9.45 9.24
N GLN A 87 4.26 10.00 9.48
CA GLN A 87 3.09 9.26 9.94
C GLN A 87 2.07 9.07 8.82
N PRO A 88 1.45 7.89 8.67
CA PRO A 88 0.37 7.71 7.71
C PRO A 88 -0.85 8.56 8.09
N GLU A 89 -1.40 9.28 7.12
CA GLU A 89 -2.63 10.07 7.19
C GLU A 89 -3.49 9.79 5.96
N LEU A 90 -4.05 8.57 5.90
CA LEU A 90 -4.86 8.13 4.75
C LEU A 90 -6.21 8.86 4.66
N GLY A 91 -6.84 8.76 3.50
CA GLY A 91 -8.10 9.38 3.15
C GLY A 91 -7.93 10.42 2.03
N GLN A 92 -9.00 11.11 1.73
CA GLN A 92 -9.04 12.08 0.63
C GLN A 92 -7.91 13.12 0.72
N GLY A 93 -7.20 13.32 -0.37
CA GLY A 93 -6.09 14.26 -0.46
C GLY A 93 -4.85 13.88 0.38
N SER A 94 -4.78 12.64 0.86
CA SER A 94 -3.69 12.17 1.72
C SER A 94 -2.31 12.23 1.06
N PHE A 95 -2.25 12.13 -0.26
CA PHE A 95 -0.98 12.25 -0.98
C PHE A 95 -0.30 13.60 -0.73
N MET A 96 -1.07 14.71 -0.80
CA MET A 96 -0.54 16.04 -0.50
C MET A 96 -0.19 16.23 0.98
N LYS A 97 -0.91 15.59 1.90
CA LYS A 97 -0.58 15.60 3.32
C LYS A 97 0.78 14.93 3.56
N HIS A 98 1.00 13.76 2.98
CA HIS A 98 2.27 13.04 3.09
C HIS A 98 3.44 13.83 2.48
N LEU A 99 3.25 14.48 1.31
CA LEU A 99 4.26 15.35 0.74
C LEU A 99 4.59 16.54 1.66
N THR A 100 3.57 17.13 2.28
CA THR A 100 3.75 18.24 3.22
C THR A 100 4.51 17.79 4.48
N GLN A 101 4.20 16.60 5.02
CA GLN A 101 4.95 16.03 6.14
C GLN A 101 6.41 15.79 5.76
N ALA A 102 6.66 15.16 4.61
CA ALA A 102 8.01 14.88 4.13
C ALA A 102 8.82 16.16 3.97
N ALA A 103 8.22 17.23 3.44
CA ALA A 103 8.89 18.54 3.31
C ALA A 103 9.24 19.14 4.68
N ARG A 104 8.37 19.04 5.67
CA ARG A 104 8.65 19.50 7.05
C ARG A 104 9.75 18.71 7.74
N LEU A 105 9.87 17.43 7.40
CA LEU A 105 10.89 16.53 7.91
C LEU A 105 12.21 16.59 7.09
N GLU A 106 12.26 17.46 6.09
CA GLU A 106 13.39 17.58 5.15
C GLU A 106 13.80 16.24 4.53
N THR A 107 12.80 15.35 4.33
CA THR A 107 13.01 14.01 3.82
C THR A 107 12.67 13.95 2.33
N SER A 108 13.51 13.25 1.57
CA SER A 108 13.28 13.06 0.13
C SER A 108 12.13 12.07 -0.12
N VAL A 109 11.38 12.31 -1.19
CA VAL A 109 10.25 11.47 -1.61
C VAL A 109 10.49 10.93 -3.01
N ALA A 110 10.27 9.62 -3.19
CA ALA A 110 10.12 9.01 -4.49
C ALA A 110 8.63 8.74 -4.75
N ILE A 111 8.16 9.06 -5.94
CA ILE A 111 6.78 8.82 -6.35
C ILE A 111 6.75 7.63 -7.29
N ASN A 112 5.94 6.63 -6.97
CA ASN A 112 5.67 5.47 -7.82
C ASN A 112 4.24 5.57 -8.37
N SER A 113 4.10 5.83 -9.66
CA SER A 113 2.82 6.00 -10.36
C SER A 113 2.53 4.86 -11.33
N SER A 114 2.89 3.63 -10.96
CA SER A 114 2.56 2.46 -11.76
C SER A 114 1.04 2.24 -11.86
N GLN A 115 0.60 1.53 -12.90
CA GLN A 115 -0.79 1.13 -13.03
C GLN A 115 -1.25 0.27 -11.84
N GLY A 116 -0.39 -0.65 -11.39
CA GLY A 116 -0.69 -1.57 -10.30
C GLY A 116 -0.95 -0.89 -8.96
N LEU A 117 -0.33 0.27 -8.74
CA LEU A 117 -0.47 1.03 -7.49
C LEU A 117 -1.43 2.23 -7.60
N GLY A 118 -1.77 2.67 -8.83
CA GLY A 118 -2.54 3.88 -9.03
C GLY A 118 -4.05 3.67 -9.17
N PHE A 119 -4.51 2.45 -9.41
CA PHE A 119 -5.92 2.13 -9.64
C PHE A 119 -6.48 1.26 -8.52
N ASP A 120 -7.27 1.87 -7.70
CA ASP A 120 -8.07 1.29 -6.64
C ASP A 120 -9.50 1.03 -7.14
N LEU A 121 -10.13 -0.01 -6.63
CA LEU A 121 -11.48 -0.46 -6.99
C LEU A 121 -12.46 0.00 -5.92
N ASP A 122 -12.99 1.22 -6.07
CA ASP A 122 -13.88 1.83 -5.08
C ASP A 122 -15.37 1.70 -5.43
N VAL A 123 -15.70 1.77 -6.72
CA VAL A 123 -17.09 1.78 -7.20
C VAL A 123 -17.28 0.86 -8.40
N VAL A 124 -18.55 0.57 -8.71
CA VAL A 124 -18.92 -0.32 -9.83
C VAL A 124 -18.40 0.20 -11.18
N ASP A 125 -18.39 1.52 -11.37
CA ASP A 125 -17.88 2.16 -12.60
C ASP A 125 -16.38 1.89 -12.81
N ASP A 126 -15.60 1.75 -11.73
CA ASP A 126 -14.18 1.36 -11.81
C ASP A 126 -14.05 -0.05 -12.39
N LEU A 127 -14.93 -0.96 -11.98
CA LEU A 127 -14.92 -2.34 -12.47
C LEU A 127 -15.15 -2.41 -13.97
N GLU A 128 -16.10 -1.64 -14.51
CA GLU A 128 -16.34 -1.56 -15.94
C GLU A 128 -15.16 -0.96 -16.68
N ALA A 129 -14.59 0.13 -16.18
CA ALA A 129 -13.40 0.76 -16.75
C ALA A 129 -12.20 -0.20 -16.74
N PHE A 130 -11.99 -0.92 -15.63
CA PHE A 130 -10.88 -1.86 -15.48
C PHE A 130 -11.05 -3.10 -16.37
N GLN A 131 -12.27 -3.58 -16.58
CA GLN A 131 -12.57 -4.66 -17.51
C GLN A 131 -12.23 -4.27 -18.96
N HIS A 132 -12.36 -3.00 -19.33
CA HIS A 132 -11.92 -2.48 -20.61
C HIS A 132 -10.37 -2.41 -20.73
N MET A 133 -9.68 -2.11 -19.61
CA MET A 133 -8.22 -2.04 -19.57
C MET A 133 -7.57 -3.43 -19.60
N GLU A 134 -8.20 -4.40 -18.93
CA GLU A 134 -7.78 -5.81 -18.87
C GLU A 134 -8.99 -6.71 -19.13
N PRO A 135 -9.32 -7.05 -20.39
CA PRO A 135 -10.36 -8.02 -20.69
C PRO A 135 -10.11 -9.35 -19.97
N GLY A 136 -11.11 -9.84 -19.23
CA GLY A 136 -10.97 -11.04 -18.39
C GLY A 136 -10.54 -10.77 -16.95
N LEU A 137 -10.44 -9.51 -16.52
CA LEU A 137 -10.14 -9.14 -15.13
C LEU A 137 -11.10 -9.83 -14.14
N LEU A 138 -12.40 -9.78 -14.40
CA LEU A 138 -13.41 -10.42 -13.54
C LEU A 138 -13.23 -11.92 -13.44
N ASP A 139 -12.95 -12.58 -14.56
CA ASP A 139 -12.69 -14.02 -14.57
C ASP A 139 -11.45 -14.36 -13.76
N ARG A 140 -10.39 -13.55 -13.88
CA ARG A 140 -9.17 -13.71 -13.10
C ARG A 140 -9.42 -13.54 -11.60
N LEU A 141 -10.09 -12.47 -11.20
CA LEU A 141 -10.40 -12.20 -9.78
C LEU A 141 -11.35 -13.24 -9.18
N SER A 142 -12.28 -13.79 -10.01
CA SER A 142 -13.24 -14.82 -9.57
C SER A 142 -12.62 -16.21 -9.51
N ASN A 143 -11.61 -16.49 -10.34
CA ASN A 143 -10.98 -17.80 -10.51
C ASN A 143 -9.61 -17.91 -9.85
N GLU A 144 -9.18 -16.92 -9.07
CA GLU A 144 -7.96 -17.10 -8.28
C GLU A 144 -8.07 -18.40 -7.47
N PRO A 145 -7.05 -19.27 -7.54
CA PRO A 145 -7.11 -20.54 -6.87
C PRO A 145 -7.34 -20.30 -5.37
N LYS A 146 -8.41 -20.87 -4.84
CA LYS A 146 -8.58 -20.97 -3.39
C LYS A 146 -7.32 -21.65 -2.90
N LEU A 147 -6.41 -20.90 -2.28
CA LEU A 147 -5.18 -21.44 -1.70
C LEU A 147 -5.59 -22.60 -0.82
N GLY A 148 -5.25 -23.81 -1.26
CA GLY A 148 -5.49 -25.03 -0.49
C GLY A 148 -4.75 -24.92 0.85
N PRO A 149 -5.16 -25.70 1.85
CA PRO A 149 -4.47 -25.72 3.13
C PRO A 149 -2.99 -26.04 2.89
N PRO A 150 -2.06 -25.41 3.63
CA PRO A 150 -0.64 -25.68 3.50
C PRO A 150 -0.42 -27.18 3.70
N SER A 151 0.26 -27.80 2.77
CA SER A 151 0.77 -29.17 2.94
C SER A 151 1.67 -29.19 4.18
N ARG A 152 1.35 -30.08 5.12
CA ARG A 152 2.08 -30.32 6.36
C ARG A 152 3.52 -30.75 6.10
#